data_9d4c9299a7a80db04529be92644ebe27
#
_entry.id   9d4c9299a7a80db04529be92644ebe27
#
_cell.length_a   1.000
_cell.length_b   1.000
_cell.length_c   1.000
_cell.angle_alpha   90.00
_cell.angle_beta   90.00
_cell.angle_gamma   90.00
#
_symmetry.space_group_name_H-M   'P 1'
#
loop_
_entity.id
_entity.type
_entity.pdbx_description
1 polymer ?
#
loop_
_entity_poly.entity_id
_entity_poly.type
_entity_poly.pdbx_seq_one_letter_code
_entity_poly.pdbx_strand_id
1 'polypeptide(L)'
;MLLQQGEVRGYDFNRSVVELTMLNQNNVILCAISTAAMDDLEGRRDVRPDQRVDQFMRLREVIEERASRKFFEEKAQTDRPVVLRANDFLR
;
A
#
# COMPACT_ATOMS: atom_id res chain seq x y z
N MET A 1 1.52 15.80 7.01
CA MET A 1 2.53 14.94 7.65
C MET A 1 2.56 13.59 6.95
N LEU A 2 3.74 13.08 6.65
CA LEU A 2 3.89 11.83 5.93
C LEU A 2 4.70 10.83 6.73
N LEU A 3 4.39 9.55 6.54
CA LEU A 3 5.25 8.48 7.01
C LEU A 3 6.51 8.43 6.15
N GLN A 4 7.59 7.95 6.73
CA GLN A 4 8.83 7.75 6.00
C GLN A 4 8.78 6.45 5.23
N GLN A 5 9.48 6.40 4.11
CA GLN A 5 9.54 5.21 3.28
C GLN A 5 10.27 4.09 3.99
N GLY A 6 9.67 2.89 3.97
CA GLY A 6 10.28 1.69 4.49
C GLY A 6 10.66 0.73 3.38
N GLU A 7 10.30 -0.54 3.53
CA GLU A 7 10.69 -1.61 2.62
C GLU A 7 9.48 -2.22 1.94
N VAL A 8 9.67 -2.67 0.69
CA VAL A 8 8.69 -3.50 -0.01
C VAL A 8 8.96 -4.95 0.39
N ARG A 9 7.94 -5.61 0.93
CA ARG A 9 8.09 -6.98 1.42
C ARG A 9 7.73 -8.03 0.38
N GLY A 10 6.90 -7.69 -0.59
CA GLY A 10 6.57 -8.59 -1.67
C GLY A 10 5.07 -8.79 -1.83
N TYR A 11 4.73 -9.69 -2.74
CA TYR A 11 3.35 -9.99 -3.09
C TYR A 11 2.85 -11.22 -2.32
N ASP A 12 1.73 -11.05 -1.64
CA ASP A 12 1.04 -12.16 -0.96
C ASP A 12 -0.08 -12.65 -1.88
N PHE A 13 0.15 -13.80 -2.51
CA PHE A 13 -0.79 -14.37 -3.45
C PHE A 13 -2.12 -14.73 -2.79
N ASN A 14 -2.08 -15.23 -1.57
CA ASN A 14 -3.30 -15.70 -0.90
C ASN A 14 -4.23 -14.54 -0.55
N ARG A 15 -3.66 -13.41 -0.20
CA ARG A 15 -4.44 -12.23 0.18
C ARG A 15 -4.62 -11.23 -0.97
N SER A 16 -3.92 -11.45 -2.07
CA SER A 16 -3.93 -10.55 -3.24
C SER A 16 -3.54 -9.13 -2.88
N VAL A 17 -2.46 -9.00 -2.13
CA VAL A 17 -1.92 -7.70 -1.73
C VAL A 17 -0.41 -7.67 -1.92
N VAL A 18 0.13 -6.47 -2.15
CA VAL A 18 1.56 -6.23 -2.01
C VAL A 18 1.79 -5.66 -0.61
N GLU A 19 2.71 -6.26 0.11
CA GLU A 19 3.05 -5.85 1.47
C GLU A 19 4.25 -4.94 1.47
N LEU A 20 4.20 -3.93 2.33
CA LEU A 20 5.30 -2.98 2.49
C LEU A 20 5.29 -2.48 3.91
N THR A 21 6.37 -1.81 4.29
CA THR A 21 6.44 -1.12 5.57
C THR A 21 6.67 0.36 5.33
N MET A 22 6.15 1.16 6.25
CA MET A 22 6.45 2.58 6.35
C MET A 22 6.97 2.84 7.75
N LEU A 23 7.58 3.98 7.96
CA LEU A 23 8.14 4.33 9.26
C LEU A 23 7.48 5.58 9.81
N ASN A 24 7.12 5.54 11.08
CA ASN A 24 6.69 6.71 11.82
C ASN A 24 7.73 6.92 12.92
N GLN A 25 8.70 7.77 12.65
CA GLN A 25 9.90 7.92 13.47
C GLN A 25 10.61 6.55 13.55
N ASN A 26 10.70 5.96 14.73
CA ASN A 26 11.34 4.66 14.89
C ASN A 26 10.38 3.48 14.87
N ASN A 27 9.09 3.75 14.64
CA ASN A 27 8.07 2.70 14.62
C ASN A 27 7.84 2.20 13.21
N VAL A 28 7.84 0.87 13.05
CA VAL A 28 7.54 0.23 11.77
C VAL A 28 6.03 0.06 11.65
N ILE A 29 5.48 0.58 10.56
CA ILE A 29 4.05 0.48 10.26
C ILE A 29 3.89 -0.51 9.12
N LEU A 30 3.15 -1.59 9.38
CA LEU A 30 2.85 -2.57 8.33
C LEU A 30 1.75 -2.04 7.43
N CYS A 31 1.97 -2.15 6.13
CA CYS A 31 1.02 -1.68 5.13
C CYS A 31 0.81 -2.76 4.07
N ALA A 32 -0.34 -2.70 3.41
CA ALA A 32 -0.63 -3.56 2.28
C ALA A 32 -1.53 -2.81 1.31
N ILE A 33 -1.41 -3.12 0.02
CA ILE A 33 -2.30 -2.58 -0.99
C ILE A 33 -2.86 -3.72 -1.83
N SER A 34 -4.17 -3.71 -2.05
CA SER A 34 -4.82 -4.73 -2.83
C SER A 34 -4.47 -4.63 -4.31
N THR A 35 -4.44 -5.77 -4.99
CA THR A 35 -4.21 -5.79 -6.44
C THR A 35 -5.31 -5.05 -7.18
N ALA A 36 -6.56 -5.13 -6.68
CA ALA A 36 -7.67 -4.39 -7.29
C ALA A 36 -7.43 -2.89 -7.25
N ALA A 37 -6.90 -2.37 -6.13
CA ALA A 37 -6.59 -0.94 -6.04
C ALA A 37 -5.51 -0.54 -7.04
N MET A 38 -4.46 -1.34 -7.17
CA MET A 38 -3.40 -1.05 -8.13
C MET A 38 -3.91 -1.11 -9.57
N ASP A 39 -4.73 -2.10 -9.88
CA ASP A 39 -5.31 -2.21 -11.21
C ASP A 39 -6.18 -1.00 -11.56
N ASP A 40 -6.97 -0.55 -10.59
CA ASP A 40 -7.80 0.65 -10.80
C ASP A 40 -6.95 1.89 -11.02
N LEU A 41 -5.87 2.05 -10.25
CA LEU A 41 -4.98 3.20 -10.39
C LEU A 41 -4.31 3.25 -11.77
N GLU A 42 -3.98 2.10 -12.33
CA GLU A 42 -3.33 2.04 -13.64
C GLU A 42 -4.32 1.83 -14.80
N GLY A 43 -5.57 1.51 -14.49
CA GLY A 43 -6.54 1.18 -15.53
C GLY A 43 -6.19 -0.11 -16.26
N ARG A 44 -5.60 -1.08 -15.57
CA ARG A 44 -5.13 -2.34 -16.17
C ARG A 44 -5.79 -3.52 -15.49
N ARG A 45 -5.92 -4.62 -16.25
CA ARG A 45 -6.48 -5.86 -15.72
C ARG A 45 -5.70 -7.09 -16.16
N ASP A 46 -4.53 -6.87 -16.73
CA ASP A 46 -3.72 -7.93 -17.31
C ASP A 46 -2.43 -8.18 -16.54
N VAL A 47 -2.35 -7.70 -15.31
CA VAL A 47 -1.12 -7.82 -14.52
C VAL A 47 -1.04 -9.20 -13.89
N ARG A 48 0.06 -9.89 -14.13
CA ARG A 48 0.29 -11.23 -13.59
C ARG A 48 0.89 -11.17 -12.19
N PRO A 49 0.76 -12.25 -11.39
CA PRO A 49 1.33 -12.26 -10.03
C PRO A 49 2.80 -11.92 -9.97
N ASP A 50 3.61 -12.38 -10.94
CA ASP A 50 5.05 -12.09 -10.96
C ASP A 50 5.36 -10.63 -11.33
N GLN A 51 4.36 -9.85 -11.69
CA GLN A 51 4.51 -8.44 -12.05
C GLN A 51 3.98 -7.50 -10.99
N ARG A 52 3.44 -8.02 -9.88
CA ARG A 52 2.76 -7.17 -8.90
C ARG A 52 3.71 -6.23 -8.15
N VAL A 53 4.92 -6.69 -7.83
CA VAL A 53 5.89 -5.81 -7.17
C VAL A 53 6.31 -4.68 -8.11
N ASP A 54 6.53 -4.99 -9.39
CA ASP A 54 6.85 -3.94 -10.38
C ASP A 54 5.71 -2.95 -10.53
N GLN A 55 4.47 -3.44 -10.53
CA GLN A 55 3.30 -2.56 -10.56
C GLN A 55 3.29 -1.63 -9.35
N PHE A 56 3.54 -2.17 -8.16
CA PHE A 56 3.65 -1.36 -6.96
C PHE A 56 4.73 -0.30 -7.11
N MET A 57 5.88 -0.66 -7.63
CA MET A 57 7.00 0.28 -7.76
C MET A 57 6.63 1.46 -8.67
N ARG A 58 5.85 1.22 -9.72
CA ARG A 58 5.37 2.31 -10.59
C ARG A 58 4.41 3.25 -9.88
N LEU A 59 3.66 2.74 -8.90
CA LEU A 59 2.62 3.48 -8.18
C LEU A 59 3.05 3.89 -6.78
N ARG A 60 4.30 3.65 -6.42
CA ARG A 60 4.79 3.73 -5.05
C ARG A 60 4.47 5.06 -4.39
N GLU A 61 4.71 6.15 -5.10
CA GLU A 61 4.52 7.49 -4.56
C GLU A 61 3.07 7.75 -4.16
N VAL A 62 2.15 7.40 -5.05
CA VAL A 62 0.71 7.55 -4.80
C VAL A 62 0.27 6.67 -3.65
N ILE A 63 0.75 5.42 -3.63
CA ILE A 63 0.37 4.46 -2.60
C ILE A 63 0.89 4.90 -1.23
N GLU A 64 2.14 5.31 -1.16
CA GLU A 64 2.74 5.72 0.12
C GLU A 64 2.10 6.99 0.66
N GLU A 65 1.75 7.92 -0.21
CA GLU A 65 1.04 9.12 0.21
C GLU A 65 -0.32 8.76 0.81
N ARG A 66 -1.07 7.88 0.13
CA ARG A 66 -2.40 7.49 0.64
C ARG A 66 -2.30 6.68 1.93
N ALA A 67 -1.29 5.82 2.04
CA ALA A 67 -1.05 5.06 3.27
C ALA A 67 -0.77 6.00 4.44
N SER A 68 0.05 7.02 4.22
CA SER A 68 0.34 8.02 5.24
C SER A 68 -0.93 8.73 5.69
N ARG A 69 -1.74 9.16 4.74
CA ARG A 69 -2.98 9.86 5.05
C ARG A 69 -3.94 8.98 5.83
N LYS A 70 -4.12 7.73 5.40
CA LYS A 70 -5.00 6.81 6.09
C LYS A 70 -4.52 6.55 7.51
N PHE A 71 -3.23 6.36 7.70
CA PHE A 71 -2.65 6.14 9.01
C PHE A 71 -3.00 7.28 9.97
N PHE A 72 -2.79 8.52 9.54
CA PHE A 72 -3.04 9.66 10.40
C PHE A 72 -4.52 9.99 10.55
N GLU A 73 -5.32 9.76 9.50
CA GLU A 73 -6.76 9.99 9.56
C GLU A 73 -7.47 9.05 10.53
N GLU A 74 -7.03 7.80 10.59
CA GLU A 74 -7.63 6.80 11.47
C GLU A 74 -7.09 6.86 12.90
N LYS A 75 -6.31 7.89 13.22
CA LYS A 75 -5.70 8.08 14.54
C LYS A 75 -4.96 6.84 15.03
N ALA A 76 -4.28 6.24 14.11
CA ALA A 76 -3.22 5.27 14.30
C ALA A 76 -3.40 4.31 15.46
N GLN A 77 -4.06 3.23 15.22
CA GLN A 77 -3.89 2.08 16.05
C GLN A 77 -2.62 1.39 15.59
N THR A 78 -1.56 1.58 16.33
CA THR A 78 -0.21 1.20 15.92
C THR A 78 -0.02 -0.29 15.75
N ASP A 79 -0.96 -1.09 16.25
CA ASP A 79 -0.91 -2.55 16.16
C ASP A 79 -1.66 -3.10 14.96
N ARG A 80 -2.31 -2.26 14.16
CA ARG A 80 -3.07 -2.71 12.99
C ARG A 80 -2.39 -2.32 11.70
N PRO A 81 -2.32 -3.25 10.72
CA PRO A 81 -1.81 -2.90 9.40
C PRO A 81 -2.68 -1.84 8.71
N VAL A 82 -2.05 -0.98 7.93
CA VAL A 82 -2.77 -0.07 7.04
C VAL A 82 -3.03 -0.82 5.75
N VAL A 83 -4.28 -1.18 5.49
CA VAL A 83 -4.66 -1.91 4.29
C VAL A 83 -5.37 -0.96 3.34
N LEU A 84 -4.79 -0.75 2.18
CA LEU A 84 -5.37 0.12 1.15
C LEU A 84 -6.14 -0.73 0.14
N ARG A 85 -7.37 -0.32 -0.10
CA ARG A 85 -8.26 -0.97 -1.05
C ARG A 85 -8.68 0.03 -2.11
N ALA A 86 -9.38 -0.43 -3.13
CA ALA A 86 -9.77 0.42 -4.25
C ALA A 86 -10.53 1.67 -3.79
N ASN A 87 -11.42 1.52 -2.82
CA ASN A 87 -12.22 2.65 -2.34
C ASN A 87 -11.41 3.69 -1.55
N ASP A 88 -10.20 3.36 -1.10
CA ASP A 88 -9.33 4.35 -0.45
C ASP A 88 -8.81 5.41 -1.43
N PHE A 89 -8.91 5.15 -2.73
CA PHE A 89 -8.46 6.06 -3.77
C PHE A 89 -9.62 6.76 -4.49
N LEU A 90 -10.84 6.53 -4.06
CA LEU A 90 -11.99 7.25 -4.60
C LEU A 90 -12.03 8.67 -4.06
N ARG A 91 -12.55 9.58 -4.88
CA ARG A 91 -12.69 10.98 -4.52
C ARG A 91 -14.15 11.35 -4.23
#